data_9a834f9928339771eba66f4fd8a691fc
#
_entry.id   9a834f9928339771eba66f4fd8a691fc
#
_cell.length_a   1.000
_cell.length_b   1.000
_cell.length_c   1.000
_cell.angle_alpha   90.00
_cell.angle_beta   90.00
_cell.angle_gamma   90.00
#
_symmetry.space_group_name_H-M   'P 1'
#
loop_
_entity.id
_entity.type
_entity.pdbx_description
1 polymer ?
#
loop_
_entity_poly.entity_id
_entity_poly.type
_entity_poly.pdbx_seq_one_letter_code
_entity_poly.pdbx_strand_id
1 'polypeptide(L)'
;KEVWEGTKGGPEVKTETTPDSPVVEIPGHSNKPEEVNWKQSEQDLPREAPMTWETTEAPEGIHHVLENCEGAQDTRETKDASEEKTYPRKEVEDGTAYYYDDNGNLYRIDDNLLPNTEYDINGYHYETDEEGRIVSAEGRLQVKDHEGRPAIKDSIEDIGKGDQKETDDRGHLIGDQFNGSNGMENMIPQDSDINRKDYKALETELAKEVAAGKEVYVKVEPIYEGDSHRPVAVMVTYTIDGEESVRVFPNERDE
;
A
#
# COMPACT_ATOMS: atom_id res chain seq x y z
N LYS A 1 25.20 57.57 -44.20
CA LYS A 1 23.81 57.62 -43.71
C LYS A 1 22.98 56.76 -44.64
N GLU A 2 22.84 55.52 -44.31
CA GLU A 2 21.89 54.64 -45.01
C GLU A 2 20.77 54.26 -44.04
N VAL A 3 19.56 54.51 -44.49
CA VAL A 3 18.30 54.25 -43.83
C VAL A 3 17.90 52.81 -44.18
N TRP A 4 17.70 51.95 -43.21
CA TRP A 4 17.19 50.61 -43.40
C TRP A 4 15.69 50.59 -43.06
N GLU A 5 14.86 50.35 -44.10
CA GLU A 5 13.43 50.15 -43.96
C GLU A 5 13.14 48.71 -43.55
N GLY A 6 12.33 48.53 -42.51
CA GLY A 6 11.94 47.27 -42.00
C GLY A 6 10.86 46.57 -42.88
N THR A 7 11.07 45.32 -43.16
CA THR A 7 10.03 44.43 -43.67
C THR A 7 9.49 43.55 -42.54
N LYS A 8 8.16 43.64 -42.36
CA LYS A 8 7.34 42.78 -41.51
C LYS A 8 7.20 41.40 -42.17
N GLY A 9 7.41 40.35 -41.40
CA GLY A 9 7.12 38.98 -41.79
C GLY A 9 7.52 38.02 -40.65
N GLY A 10 6.62 37.86 -39.68
CA GLY A 10 6.74 36.83 -38.68
C GLY A 10 6.37 35.46 -39.27
N PRO A 11 7.04 34.38 -38.88
CA PRO A 11 6.67 33.04 -39.36
C PRO A 11 5.37 32.58 -38.71
N GLU A 12 4.46 32.07 -39.54
CA GLU A 12 3.29 31.30 -39.12
C GLU A 12 3.74 30.07 -38.34
N VAL A 13 3.24 29.95 -37.11
CA VAL A 13 3.35 28.71 -36.32
C VAL A 13 2.38 27.70 -36.91
N LYS A 14 2.88 26.75 -37.66
CA LYS A 14 2.12 25.55 -38.02
C LYS A 14 2.11 24.65 -36.78
N THR A 15 0.95 24.45 -36.20
CA THR A 15 0.69 23.38 -35.24
C THR A 15 0.71 22.06 -36.00
N GLU A 16 1.81 21.32 -35.92
CA GLU A 16 1.86 19.90 -36.28
C GLU A 16 1.26 19.12 -35.12
N THR A 17 0.09 18.53 -35.37
CA THR A 17 -0.45 17.45 -34.54
C THR A 17 0.44 16.24 -34.71
N THR A 18 1.11 15.83 -33.62
CA THR A 18 1.84 14.57 -33.56
C THR A 18 0.86 13.40 -33.58
N PRO A 19 1.16 12.32 -34.32
CA PRO A 19 0.28 11.18 -34.43
C PRO A 19 0.33 10.29 -33.20
N ASP A 20 -0.85 9.81 -32.84
CA ASP A 20 -1.23 8.62 -32.08
C ASP A 20 -0.10 7.83 -31.37
N SER A 21 -0.14 7.91 -30.04
CA SER A 21 0.45 6.88 -29.21
C SER A 21 -0.36 5.58 -29.38
N PRO A 22 0.27 4.40 -29.47
CA PRO A 22 -0.44 3.15 -29.65
C PRO A 22 -1.31 2.86 -28.42
N VAL A 23 -2.61 2.69 -28.67
CA VAL A 23 -3.56 2.15 -27.68
C VAL A 23 -3.24 0.66 -27.55
N VAL A 24 -2.72 0.26 -26.41
CA VAL A 24 -2.56 -1.15 -26.05
C VAL A 24 -3.95 -1.68 -25.71
N GLU A 25 -4.57 -2.47 -26.58
CA GLU A 25 -5.78 -3.21 -26.28
C GLU A 25 -5.45 -4.37 -25.34
N ILE A 26 -5.94 -4.31 -24.11
CA ILE A 26 -5.89 -5.42 -23.16
C ILE A 26 -7.01 -6.41 -23.54
N PRO A 27 -6.72 -7.68 -23.86
CA PRO A 27 -7.76 -8.65 -24.18
C PRO A 27 -8.61 -8.95 -22.95
N GLY A 28 -9.88 -8.61 -22.99
CA GLY A 28 -10.88 -9.02 -22.00
C GLY A 28 -11.68 -7.91 -21.33
N HIS A 29 -11.39 -6.63 -21.53
CA HIS A 29 -12.21 -5.54 -21.03
C HIS A 29 -13.00 -4.87 -22.16
N SER A 30 -14.29 -5.07 -22.15
CA SER A 30 -15.25 -4.40 -23.02
C SER A 30 -15.43 -2.95 -22.57
N ASN A 31 -14.85 -1.99 -23.32
CA ASN A 31 -15.11 -0.56 -23.13
C ASN A 31 -16.52 -0.20 -23.62
N LYS A 32 -17.51 -0.39 -22.76
CA LYS A 32 -18.78 0.33 -22.81
C LYS A 32 -19.12 0.75 -21.38
N PRO A 33 -19.30 2.04 -21.10
CA PRO A 33 -19.90 2.47 -19.85
C PRO A 33 -21.37 2.05 -19.90
N GLU A 34 -21.75 1.03 -19.12
CA GLU A 34 -23.15 0.80 -18.77
C GLU A 34 -23.53 1.90 -17.79
N GLU A 35 -24.50 2.71 -18.18
CA GLU A 35 -25.17 3.65 -17.28
C GLU A 35 -25.81 2.86 -16.14
N VAL A 36 -25.16 2.81 -15.00
CA VAL A 36 -25.74 2.25 -13.78
C VAL A 36 -26.78 3.24 -13.26
N ASN A 37 -28.05 2.90 -13.47
CA ASN A 37 -29.19 3.65 -12.97
C ASN A 37 -29.33 3.43 -11.45
N TRP A 38 -28.74 4.34 -10.65
CA TRP A 38 -28.71 4.29 -9.17
C TRP A 38 -30.06 4.55 -8.48
N LYS A 39 -31.17 4.68 -9.25
CA LYS A 39 -32.50 5.00 -8.71
C LYS A 39 -33.41 3.82 -8.40
N GLN A 40 -32.94 2.58 -8.37
CA GLN A 40 -33.80 1.41 -8.15
C GLN A 40 -33.19 0.36 -7.21
N SER A 41 -32.89 0.74 -5.96
CA SER A 41 -32.61 -0.25 -4.90
C SER A 41 -32.93 0.24 -3.47
N GLU A 42 -33.96 1.06 -3.32
CA GLU A 42 -34.48 1.45 -1.98
C GLU A 42 -35.72 0.64 -1.53
N GLN A 43 -35.97 -0.52 -2.07
CA GLN A 43 -37.05 -1.41 -1.60
C GLN A 43 -36.50 -2.83 -1.62
N ASP A 44 -36.05 -3.30 -0.46
CA ASP A 44 -36.00 -4.71 0.01
C ASP A 44 -34.81 -4.93 0.97
N LEU A 45 -34.78 -4.14 2.07
CA LEU A 45 -34.06 -4.55 3.26
C LEU A 45 -35.07 -5.06 4.30
N PRO A 46 -34.90 -6.27 4.85
CA PRO A 46 -35.73 -6.75 5.95
C PRO A 46 -35.54 -5.85 7.15
N ARG A 47 -36.65 -5.35 7.71
CA ARG A 47 -36.64 -4.62 8.99
C ARG A 47 -36.21 -5.58 10.08
N GLU A 48 -35.08 -5.31 10.70
CA GLU A 48 -34.66 -5.99 11.91
C GLU A 48 -35.68 -5.72 13.04
N ALA A 49 -36.13 -6.83 13.66
CA ALA A 49 -36.95 -6.77 14.87
C ALA A 49 -36.09 -6.27 16.04
N PRO A 50 -36.66 -5.49 16.97
CA PRO A 50 -35.90 -5.02 18.11
C PRO A 50 -35.53 -6.18 19.03
N MET A 51 -34.21 -6.37 19.28
CA MET A 51 -33.73 -7.27 20.31
C MET A 51 -34.09 -6.72 21.69
N THR A 52 -35.04 -7.36 22.33
CA THR A 52 -35.32 -7.14 23.76
C THR A 52 -34.33 -7.95 24.58
N TRP A 53 -33.55 -7.26 25.43
CA TRP A 53 -32.71 -7.89 26.43
C TRP A 53 -33.62 -8.33 27.62
N GLU A 54 -33.92 -9.63 27.67
CA GLU A 54 -34.47 -10.20 28.92
C GLU A 54 -33.27 -10.51 29.83
N THR A 55 -33.23 -9.77 30.95
CA THR A 55 -32.36 -10.06 32.08
C THR A 55 -32.85 -11.33 32.76
N THR A 56 -32.14 -12.43 32.55
CA THR A 56 -32.30 -13.61 33.39
C THR A 56 -31.51 -13.43 34.68
N GLU A 57 -32.24 -13.39 35.77
CA GLU A 57 -31.72 -13.35 37.14
C GLU A 57 -30.81 -14.55 37.42
N ALA A 58 -29.66 -14.28 38.06
CA ALA A 58 -28.77 -15.33 38.56
C ALA A 58 -29.40 -16.06 39.75
N PRO A 59 -29.27 -17.39 39.85
CA PRO A 59 -29.76 -18.10 41.03
C PRO A 59 -28.94 -17.79 42.28
N GLU A 60 -29.63 -17.41 43.33
CA GLU A 60 -29.07 -17.25 44.67
C GLU A 60 -28.64 -18.60 45.24
N GLY A 61 -27.52 -18.59 45.91
CA GLY A 61 -27.19 -19.62 46.88
C GLY A 61 -25.83 -20.27 46.69
N ILE A 62 -24.81 -19.72 47.35
CA ILE A 62 -23.86 -20.46 48.20
C ILE A 62 -23.17 -19.41 49.12
N HIS A 63 -23.80 -19.14 50.27
CA HIS A 63 -23.08 -18.69 51.48
C HIS A 63 -22.65 -19.95 52.23
N HIS A 64 -21.39 -20.05 52.52
CA HIS A 64 -20.62 -20.67 53.60
C HIS A 64 -19.33 -21.23 53.03
N VAL A 65 -18.21 -20.74 53.36
CA VAL A 65 -17.31 -21.03 54.47
C VAL A 65 -16.10 -20.11 54.31
N LEU A 66 -16.01 -19.07 55.13
CA LEU A 66 -14.76 -18.40 55.40
C LEU A 66 -14.57 -18.47 56.93
N GLU A 67 -13.79 -19.44 57.38
CA GLU A 67 -13.07 -19.33 58.66
C GLU A 67 -11.77 -20.11 58.62
N ASN A 68 -10.70 -19.36 58.88
CA ASN A 68 -9.41 -19.81 59.42
C ASN A 68 -8.42 -20.59 58.54
N CYS A 69 -7.51 -19.81 57.92
CA CYS A 69 -6.08 -20.19 57.90
C CYS A 69 -5.24 -18.93 58.01
N GLU A 70 -4.83 -18.57 59.20
CA GLU A 70 -3.70 -17.67 59.44
C GLU A 70 -2.41 -18.42 59.06
N GLY A 71 -1.52 -17.76 58.30
CA GLY A 71 -0.10 -18.03 58.29
C GLY A 71 0.45 -18.84 57.13
N ALA A 72 0.63 -18.22 55.99
CA ALA A 72 1.76 -18.49 55.10
C ALA A 72 1.96 -17.25 54.22
N GLN A 73 3.02 -16.48 54.47
CA GLN A 73 3.54 -15.51 53.53
C GLN A 73 4.11 -16.26 52.35
N ASP A 74 3.32 -16.51 51.32
CA ASP A 74 3.80 -16.96 50.02
C ASP A 74 4.01 -15.69 49.14
N THR A 75 5.26 -15.23 49.14
CA THR A 75 5.75 -14.22 48.23
C THR A 75 5.86 -14.82 46.84
N ARG A 76 4.74 -15.13 46.21
CA ARG A 76 4.66 -15.29 44.77
C ARG A 76 4.42 -13.92 44.20
N GLU A 77 5.51 -13.27 43.79
CA GLU A 77 5.44 -12.21 42.81
C GLU A 77 4.70 -12.75 41.58
N THR A 78 3.41 -12.46 41.48
CA THR A 78 2.68 -12.57 40.22
C THR A 78 3.25 -11.48 39.31
N LYS A 79 4.29 -11.85 38.52
CA LYS A 79 4.65 -11.12 37.32
C LYS A 79 3.53 -11.33 36.30
N ASP A 80 2.44 -10.67 36.49
CA ASP A 80 1.44 -10.42 35.45
C ASP A 80 1.53 -8.95 35.06
N ALA A 81 2.69 -8.59 34.50
CA ALA A 81 2.80 -7.46 33.63
C ALA A 81 2.56 -8.03 32.23
N SER A 82 1.33 -7.99 31.77
CA SER A 82 1.02 -8.04 30.36
C SER A 82 1.79 -6.87 29.74
N GLU A 83 2.99 -7.12 29.18
CA GLU A 83 3.70 -6.15 28.37
C GLU A 83 2.74 -5.78 27.25
N GLU A 84 2.29 -4.51 27.25
CA GLU A 84 1.46 -3.98 26.18
C GLU A 84 2.26 -4.08 24.89
N LYS A 85 1.85 -5.02 24.02
CA LYS A 85 2.55 -5.30 22.78
C LYS A 85 2.40 -4.09 21.87
N THR A 86 3.51 -3.46 21.49
CA THR A 86 3.54 -2.37 20.50
C THR A 86 3.67 -2.93 19.10
N TYR A 87 3.00 -2.31 18.14
CA TYR A 87 2.98 -2.69 16.74
C TYR A 87 3.44 -1.51 15.84
N PRO A 88 3.96 -1.77 14.62
CA PRO A 88 4.24 -3.07 14.01
C PRO A 88 5.39 -3.79 14.73
N ARG A 89 5.47 -5.11 14.62
CA ARG A 89 6.49 -5.87 15.33
C ARG A 89 6.89 -7.16 14.61
N LYS A 90 8.09 -7.64 14.94
CA LYS A 90 8.60 -8.95 14.57
C LYS A 90 8.73 -9.82 15.83
N GLU A 91 8.22 -11.04 15.77
CA GLU A 91 8.47 -12.09 16.75
C GLU A 91 9.29 -13.21 16.12
N VAL A 92 10.09 -13.91 16.91
CA VAL A 92 10.82 -15.11 16.45
C VAL A 92 10.52 -16.23 17.43
N GLU A 93 9.94 -17.32 16.91
CA GLU A 93 9.60 -18.52 17.67
C GLU A 93 10.18 -19.74 16.94
N ASP A 94 10.95 -20.54 17.63
CA ASP A 94 11.61 -21.75 17.09
C ASP A 94 12.39 -21.52 15.77
N GLY A 95 12.96 -20.33 15.60
CA GLY A 95 13.73 -19.96 14.41
C GLY A 95 12.90 -19.38 13.25
N THR A 96 11.57 -19.37 13.36
CA THR A 96 10.63 -18.78 12.40
C THR A 96 10.31 -17.34 12.80
N ALA A 97 10.35 -16.42 11.85
CA ALA A 97 10.05 -15.01 12.06
C ALA A 97 8.60 -14.70 11.64
N TYR A 98 7.84 -14.12 12.56
CA TYR A 98 6.47 -13.68 12.35
C TYR A 98 6.42 -12.16 12.39
N TYR A 99 5.76 -11.53 11.40
CA TYR A 99 5.66 -10.09 11.29
C TYR A 99 4.21 -9.66 11.38
N TYR A 100 3.97 -8.69 12.25
CA TYR A 100 2.64 -8.15 12.55
C TYR A 100 2.58 -6.69 12.12
N ASP A 101 1.47 -6.32 11.51
CA ASP A 101 1.18 -4.97 11.02
C ASP A 101 0.88 -3.95 12.15
N ASP A 102 0.52 -2.71 11.80
CA ASP A 102 0.20 -1.65 12.76
C ASP A 102 -0.99 -2.01 13.68
N ASN A 103 -1.87 -2.89 13.22
CA ASN A 103 -3.07 -3.35 13.95
C ASN A 103 -2.83 -4.66 14.71
N GLY A 104 -1.65 -5.28 14.57
CA GLY A 104 -1.31 -6.55 15.19
C GLY A 104 -1.77 -7.78 14.42
N ASN A 105 -2.12 -7.63 13.14
CA ASN A 105 -2.44 -8.74 12.25
C ASN A 105 -1.17 -9.34 11.68
N LEU A 106 -1.09 -10.67 11.66
CA LEU A 106 0.02 -11.38 11.02
C LEU A 106 -0.10 -11.23 9.50
N TYR A 107 0.94 -10.71 8.83
CA TYR A 107 0.94 -10.52 7.37
C TYR A 107 2.11 -11.19 6.65
N ARG A 108 3.16 -11.60 7.39
CA ARG A 108 4.37 -12.18 6.81
C ARG A 108 4.96 -13.24 7.73
N ILE A 109 5.44 -14.35 7.17
CA ILE A 109 6.23 -15.39 7.87
C ILE A 109 7.55 -15.57 7.11
N ASP A 110 8.68 -15.40 7.80
CA ASP A 110 10.03 -15.40 7.23
C ASP A 110 10.12 -14.47 6.01
N ASP A 111 10.40 -15.02 4.83
CA ASP A 111 10.53 -14.27 3.57
C ASP A 111 9.28 -14.36 2.69
N ASN A 112 8.11 -14.69 3.27
CA ASN A 112 6.87 -14.86 2.53
C ASN A 112 5.77 -13.97 3.10
N LEU A 113 5.23 -13.07 2.26
CA LEU A 113 3.96 -12.41 2.54
C LEU A 113 2.84 -13.46 2.51
N LEU A 114 1.86 -13.30 3.38
CA LEU A 114 0.72 -14.21 3.41
C LEU A 114 -0.20 -13.95 2.21
N PRO A 115 -0.74 -14.99 1.58
CA PRO A 115 -1.67 -14.83 0.47
C PRO A 115 -3.03 -14.31 0.93
N ASN A 116 -3.73 -13.59 0.03
CA ASN A 116 -5.07 -13.03 0.24
C ASN A 116 -5.18 -12.29 1.58
N THR A 117 -4.18 -11.45 1.89
CA THR A 117 -4.04 -10.78 3.17
C THR A 117 -4.02 -9.27 2.98
N GLU A 118 -4.76 -8.56 3.82
CA GLU A 118 -4.72 -7.12 3.98
C GLU A 118 -3.88 -6.77 5.21
N TYR A 119 -3.05 -5.72 5.12
CA TYR A 119 -2.23 -5.25 6.24
C TYR A 119 -1.95 -3.76 6.15
N ASP A 120 -1.77 -3.13 7.30
CA ASP A 120 -1.49 -1.70 7.41
C ASP A 120 -0.09 -1.47 7.99
N ILE A 121 0.77 -0.74 7.27
CA ILE A 121 2.12 -0.37 7.73
C ILE A 121 2.35 1.12 7.50
N ASN A 122 2.76 1.82 8.57
CA ASN A 122 3.02 3.26 8.56
C ASN A 122 1.83 4.10 8.07
N GLY A 123 0.61 3.61 8.26
CA GLY A 123 -0.62 4.28 7.82
C GLY A 123 -0.93 4.12 6.34
N TYR A 124 -0.28 3.18 5.64
CA TYR A 124 -0.60 2.74 4.28
C TYR A 124 -1.23 1.35 4.33
N HIS A 125 -2.23 1.15 3.50
CA HIS A 125 -2.94 -0.11 3.34
C HIS A 125 -2.37 -0.91 2.17
N TYR A 126 -2.17 -2.22 2.37
CA TYR A 126 -1.63 -3.13 1.38
C TYR A 126 -2.51 -4.35 1.24
N GLU A 127 -2.56 -4.91 0.03
CA GLU A 127 -3.27 -6.15 -0.28
C GLU A 127 -2.37 -7.12 -1.03
N THR A 128 -2.50 -8.42 -0.74
CA THR A 128 -1.84 -9.50 -1.48
C THR A 128 -2.84 -10.41 -2.16
N ASP A 129 -2.40 -11.02 -3.28
CA ASP A 129 -3.17 -12.04 -4.01
C ASP A 129 -2.97 -13.46 -3.44
N GLU A 130 -3.48 -14.46 -4.18
CA GLU A 130 -3.40 -15.88 -3.81
C GLU A 130 -1.97 -16.45 -3.82
N GLU A 131 -1.03 -15.80 -4.50
CA GLU A 131 0.40 -16.12 -4.52
C GLU A 131 1.20 -15.34 -3.47
N GLY A 132 0.56 -14.44 -2.71
CA GLY A 132 1.24 -13.56 -1.74
C GLY A 132 2.00 -12.41 -2.39
N ARG A 133 1.67 -12.03 -3.64
CA ARG A 133 2.22 -10.86 -4.33
C ARG A 133 1.43 -9.62 -3.95
N ILE A 134 2.10 -8.48 -3.77
CA ILE A 134 1.41 -7.23 -3.48
C ILE A 134 0.65 -6.77 -4.72
N VAL A 135 -0.67 -6.63 -4.63
CA VAL A 135 -1.53 -6.15 -5.73
C VAL A 135 -2.03 -4.72 -5.53
N SER A 136 -1.98 -4.22 -4.32
CA SER A 136 -2.34 -2.83 -4.00
C SER A 136 -1.50 -2.31 -2.84
N ALA A 137 -1.10 -1.03 -2.93
CA ALA A 137 -0.55 -0.24 -1.84
C ALA A 137 -1.17 1.16 -1.92
N GLU A 138 -1.89 1.60 -0.88
CA GLU A 138 -2.60 2.88 -0.97
C GLU A 138 -2.59 3.67 0.34
N GLY A 139 -2.77 4.97 0.23
CA GLY A 139 -2.93 5.85 1.37
C GLY A 139 -2.64 7.31 1.06
N ARG A 140 -2.88 8.14 2.08
CA ARG A 140 -2.53 9.55 2.03
C ARG A 140 -1.02 9.72 2.21
N LEU A 141 -0.36 10.40 1.26
CA LEU A 141 1.08 10.65 1.36
C LEU A 141 1.41 11.52 2.56
N GLN A 142 2.40 11.08 3.32
CA GLN A 142 2.87 11.72 4.54
C GLN A 142 4.25 12.33 4.30
N VAL A 143 4.57 13.38 5.05
CA VAL A 143 5.95 13.84 5.13
C VAL A 143 6.71 12.84 6.00
N LYS A 144 7.88 12.42 5.55
CA LYS A 144 8.77 11.55 6.29
C LYS A 144 9.05 12.08 7.69
N ASP A 145 8.92 11.22 8.70
CA ASP A 145 9.03 11.55 10.12
C ASP A 145 10.41 11.25 10.73
N HIS A 146 11.34 10.70 9.94
CA HIS A 146 12.69 10.34 10.38
C HIS A 146 13.78 10.87 9.44
N GLU A 147 14.99 11.04 9.98
CA GLU A 147 16.17 11.40 9.18
C GLU A 147 16.87 10.16 8.61
N GLY A 148 17.54 10.35 7.48
CA GLY A 148 18.30 9.28 6.81
C GLY A 148 17.38 8.34 6.02
N ARG A 149 17.92 7.28 5.46
CA ARG A 149 17.20 6.20 4.78
C ARG A 149 17.53 4.90 5.50
N PRO A 150 16.56 4.25 6.17
CA PRO A 150 16.79 2.94 6.74
C PRO A 150 17.26 1.95 5.68
N ALA A 151 18.14 1.03 6.06
CA ALA A 151 18.60 0.01 5.13
C ALA A 151 17.48 -0.98 4.82
N ILE A 152 17.31 -1.28 3.52
CA ILE A 152 16.48 -2.38 3.06
C ILE A 152 17.17 -3.69 3.49
N LYS A 153 16.49 -4.51 4.26
CA LYS A 153 17.04 -5.76 4.82
C LYS A 153 16.77 -6.97 3.93
N ASP A 154 15.64 -6.96 3.24
CA ASP A 154 15.22 -8.06 2.39
C ASP A 154 16.01 -8.07 1.07
N SER A 155 16.39 -9.23 0.58
CA SER A 155 17.11 -9.37 -0.68
C SER A 155 16.15 -9.24 -1.87
N ILE A 156 16.69 -8.94 -3.05
CA ILE A 156 15.85 -8.90 -4.26
C ILE A 156 15.36 -10.29 -4.66
N GLU A 157 16.13 -11.32 -4.32
CA GLU A 157 15.77 -12.72 -4.53
C GLU A 157 14.57 -13.12 -3.67
N ASP A 158 14.51 -12.65 -2.41
CA ASP A 158 13.38 -12.91 -1.51
C ASP A 158 12.11 -12.20 -1.99
N ILE A 159 12.25 -10.99 -2.54
CA ILE A 159 11.14 -10.20 -3.08
C ILE A 159 10.63 -10.79 -4.40
N GLY A 160 11.54 -11.10 -5.33
CA GLY A 160 11.23 -11.56 -6.68
C GLY A 160 11.04 -13.06 -6.83
N LYS A 161 11.35 -13.85 -5.80
CA LYS A 161 11.23 -15.32 -5.79
C LYS A 161 11.90 -16.04 -6.95
N GLY A 162 12.91 -15.40 -7.57
CA GLY A 162 13.64 -15.93 -8.75
C GLY A 162 13.22 -15.32 -10.09
N ASP A 163 12.16 -14.50 -10.13
CA ASP A 163 11.67 -13.86 -11.36
C ASP A 163 12.32 -12.49 -11.63
N GLN A 164 13.08 -11.97 -10.65
CA GLN A 164 13.80 -10.70 -10.82
C GLN A 164 14.87 -10.78 -11.91
N LYS A 165 15.06 -9.68 -12.63
CA LYS A 165 16.15 -9.51 -13.60
C LYS A 165 17.41 -8.97 -12.90
N GLU A 166 18.59 -9.21 -13.49
CA GLU A 166 19.86 -8.65 -12.98
C GLU A 166 19.87 -7.11 -12.96
N THR A 167 19.02 -6.49 -13.78
CA THR A 167 18.87 -5.04 -13.87
C THR A 167 17.85 -4.46 -12.91
N ASP A 168 17.17 -5.29 -12.14
CA ASP A 168 16.13 -4.81 -11.23
C ASP A 168 16.69 -4.24 -9.93
N ASP A 169 16.07 -3.18 -9.47
CA ASP A 169 16.19 -2.67 -8.11
C ASP A 169 15.06 -3.24 -7.23
N ARG A 170 15.24 -3.12 -5.92
CA ARG A 170 14.15 -3.24 -4.94
C ARG A 170 13.35 -1.94 -4.98
N GLY A 171 12.33 -1.91 -5.84
CA GLY A 171 11.49 -0.73 -6.05
C GLY A 171 10.45 -0.60 -4.93
N HIS A 172 10.39 0.58 -4.29
CA HIS A 172 9.32 0.89 -3.34
C HIS A 172 8.01 1.18 -4.08
N LEU A 173 6.90 0.66 -3.57
CA LEU A 173 5.56 1.08 -4.01
C LEU A 173 5.25 2.46 -3.43
N ILE A 174 5.39 2.62 -2.13
CA ILE A 174 5.34 3.92 -1.44
C ILE A 174 6.75 4.29 -1.02
N GLY A 175 7.28 5.39 -1.57
CA GLY A 175 8.66 5.79 -1.34
C GLY A 175 8.99 6.12 0.11
N ASP A 176 10.23 5.85 0.54
CA ASP A 176 10.75 6.19 1.87
C ASP A 176 10.57 7.69 2.22
N GLN A 177 10.61 8.57 1.23
CA GLN A 177 10.37 10.02 1.44
C GLN A 177 8.94 10.35 1.90
N PHE A 178 8.00 9.41 1.74
CA PHE A 178 6.62 9.49 2.20
C PHE A 178 6.36 8.59 3.41
N ASN A 179 7.39 8.16 4.12
CA ASN A 179 7.30 7.23 5.24
C ASN A 179 6.88 5.80 4.85
N GLY A 180 7.07 5.41 3.57
CA GLY A 180 6.86 4.04 3.12
C GLY A 180 7.83 3.07 3.78
N SER A 181 7.37 1.84 4.07
CA SER A 181 8.20 0.81 4.70
C SER A 181 9.41 0.43 3.84
N ASN A 182 10.52 0.08 4.51
CA ASN A 182 11.74 -0.43 3.89
C ASN A 182 11.85 -1.97 3.97
N GLY A 183 10.74 -2.67 4.17
CA GLY A 183 10.62 -4.13 4.12
C GLY A 183 9.99 -4.62 2.82
N MET A 184 10.05 -5.95 2.60
CA MET A 184 9.50 -6.58 1.38
C MET A 184 8.00 -6.34 1.20
N GLU A 185 7.28 -6.02 2.27
CA GLU A 185 5.85 -5.69 2.26
C GLU A 185 5.51 -4.43 1.47
N ASN A 186 6.49 -3.67 1.02
CA ASN A 186 6.33 -2.44 0.23
C ASN A 186 7.25 -2.43 -1.00
N MET A 187 7.73 -3.60 -1.43
CA MET A 187 8.74 -3.68 -2.49
C MET A 187 8.39 -4.68 -3.57
N ILE A 188 8.81 -4.35 -4.80
CA ILE A 188 8.73 -5.21 -5.98
C ILE A 188 10.07 -5.23 -6.72
N PRO A 189 10.38 -6.28 -7.52
CA PRO A 189 11.44 -6.21 -8.51
C PRO A 189 11.06 -5.19 -9.59
N GLN A 190 11.81 -4.12 -9.70
CA GLN A 190 11.52 -3.02 -10.62
C GLN A 190 12.76 -2.69 -11.46
N ASP A 191 12.59 -2.54 -12.78
CA ASP A 191 13.66 -2.10 -13.67
C ASP A 191 14.32 -0.84 -13.11
N SER A 192 15.66 -0.86 -13.02
CA SER A 192 16.41 0.20 -12.34
C SER A 192 16.31 1.57 -12.99
N ASP A 193 16.10 1.64 -14.32
CA ASP A 193 15.92 2.92 -14.99
C ASP A 193 14.53 3.48 -14.73
N ILE A 194 13.49 2.64 -14.76
CA ILE A 194 12.13 3.02 -14.40
C ILE A 194 12.11 3.51 -12.94
N ASN A 195 12.65 2.72 -12.02
CA ASN A 195 12.71 3.08 -10.60
C ASN A 195 13.44 4.41 -10.35
N ARG A 196 14.64 4.58 -10.94
CA ARG A 196 15.51 5.73 -10.64
C ARG A 196 15.18 6.99 -11.42
N LYS A 197 14.45 6.89 -12.55
CA LYS A 197 14.12 8.03 -13.42
C LYS A 197 12.63 8.34 -13.39
N ASP A 198 11.81 7.50 -14.02
CA ASP A 198 10.41 7.83 -14.28
C ASP A 198 9.55 7.77 -13.03
N TYR A 199 9.67 6.69 -12.25
CA TYR A 199 8.97 6.56 -10.99
C TYR A 199 9.44 7.62 -9.98
N LYS A 200 10.75 7.83 -9.91
CA LYS A 200 11.36 8.89 -9.09
C LYS A 200 10.92 10.31 -9.48
N ALA A 201 10.66 10.56 -10.76
CA ALA A 201 10.15 11.85 -11.22
C ALA A 201 8.74 12.09 -10.69
N LEU A 202 7.84 11.08 -10.75
CA LEU A 202 6.52 11.17 -10.14
C LEU A 202 6.59 11.39 -8.64
N GLU A 203 7.38 10.61 -7.93
CA GLU A 203 7.57 10.80 -6.48
C GLU A 203 8.04 12.22 -6.13
N THR A 204 8.94 12.79 -6.94
CA THR A 204 9.44 14.16 -6.74
C THR A 204 8.35 15.20 -6.99
N GLU A 205 7.47 14.97 -7.96
CA GLU A 205 6.31 15.81 -8.24
C GLU A 205 5.35 15.80 -7.05
N LEU A 206 4.95 14.59 -6.60
CA LEU A 206 4.02 14.43 -5.48
C LEU A 206 4.60 15.00 -4.15
N ALA A 207 5.91 14.85 -3.92
CA ALA A 207 6.56 15.42 -2.75
C ALA A 207 6.48 16.96 -2.69
N LYS A 208 6.52 17.64 -3.84
CA LYS A 208 6.34 19.10 -3.91
C LYS A 208 4.92 19.49 -3.53
N GLU A 209 3.92 18.72 -3.96
CA GLU A 209 2.52 18.97 -3.65
C GLU A 209 2.24 18.76 -2.15
N VAL A 210 2.78 17.66 -1.57
CA VAL A 210 2.70 17.40 -0.13
C VAL A 210 3.39 18.52 0.67
N ALA A 211 4.60 18.94 0.24
CA ALA A 211 5.32 20.03 0.89
C ALA A 211 4.60 21.39 0.78
N ALA A 212 3.79 21.58 -0.26
CA ALA A 212 2.91 22.75 -0.42
C ALA A 212 1.65 22.69 0.47
N GLY A 213 1.48 21.62 1.25
CA GLY A 213 0.36 21.43 2.16
C GLY A 213 -0.91 20.89 1.52
N LYS A 214 -0.83 20.40 0.28
CA LYS A 214 -1.96 19.78 -0.41
C LYS A 214 -2.24 18.38 0.13
N GLU A 215 -3.48 17.97 0.01
CA GLU A 215 -3.88 16.59 0.26
C GLU A 215 -3.56 15.73 -0.96
N VAL A 216 -2.64 14.77 -0.78
CA VAL A 216 -2.24 13.85 -1.85
C VAL A 216 -2.53 12.43 -1.38
N TYR A 217 -3.33 11.70 -2.14
CA TYR A 217 -3.61 10.28 -1.95
C TYR A 217 -3.07 9.49 -3.13
N VAL A 218 -2.53 8.32 -2.90
CA VAL A 218 -2.03 7.43 -3.94
C VAL A 218 -2.60 6.03 -3.78
N LYS A 219 -2.79 5.35 -4.91
CA LYS A 219 -2.99 3.91 -5.04
C LYS A 219 -2.02 3.38 -6.07
N VAL A 220 -1.18 2.45 -5.67
CA VAL A 220 -0.15 1.82 -6.51
C VAL A 220 -0.52 0.37 -6.72
N GLU A 221 -0.69 -0.04 -7.97
CA GLU A 221 -1.16 -1.37 -8.35
C GLU A 221 -0.14 -2.02 -9.29
N PRO A 222 0.71 -2.94 -8.77
CA PRO A 222 1.55 -3.77 -9.61
C PRO A 222 0.70 -4.73 -10.47
N ILE A 223 1.03 -4.86 -11.75
CA ILE A 223 0.33 -5.70 -12.71
C ILE A 223 1.23 -6.89 -13.05
N TYR A 224 0.74 -8.10 -12.81
CA TYR A 224 1.49 -9.34 -13.02
C TYR A 224 0.98 -10.13 -14.20
N GLU A 225 1.84 -10.96 -14.79
CA GLU A 225 1.48 -11.99 -15.77
C GLU A 225 1.77 -13.38 -15.20
N GLY A 226 0.76 -14.28 -15.29
CA GLY A 226 0.88 -15.64 -14.76
C GLY A 226 1.28 -15.66 -13.29
N ASP A 227 2.17 -16.58 -12.94
CA ASP A 227 2.61 -16.80 -11.55
C ASP A 227 3.87 -15.99 -11.19
N SER A 228 4.34 -15.10 -12.08
CA SER A 228 5.56 -14.32 -11.86
C SER A 228 5.41 -13.36 -10.68
N HIS A 229 6.43 -13.31 -9.81
CA HIS A 229 6.54 -12.31 -8.74
C HIS A 229 7.16 -10.98 -9.22
N ARG A 230 7.54 -10.89 -10.49
CA ARG A 230 7.97 -9.65 -11.12
C ARG A 230 6.81 -9.05 -11.90
N PRO A 231 6.31 -7.86 -11.55
CA PRO A 231 5.24 -7.22 -12.30
C PRO A 231 5.72 -6.81 -13.70
N VAL A 232 4.84 -6.82 -14.68
CA VAL A 232 5.09 -6.32 -16.04
C VAL A 232 4.91 -4.81 -16.14
N ALA A 233 4.11 -4.23 -15.25
CA ALA A 233 3.90 -2.79 -15.15
C ALA A 233 3.48 -2.41 -13.74
N VAL A 234 3.54 -1.11 -13.43
CA VAL A 234 3.00 -0.52 -12.20
C VAL A 234 2.05 0.60 -12.60
N MET A 235 0.80 0.50 -12.18
CA MET A 235 -0.18 1.57 -12.33
C MET A 235 -0.24 2.39 -11.05
N VAL A 236 -0.18 3.71 -11.18
CA VAL A 236 -0.28 4.65 -10.06
C VAL A 236 -1.45 5.59 -10.32
N THR A 237 -2.49 5.46 -9.52
CA THR A 237 -3.59 6.42 -9.43
C THR A 237 -3.31 7.36 -8.27
N TYR A 238 -3.41 8.66 -8.48
CA TYR A 238 -3.21 9.64 -7.41
C TYR A 238 -4.19 10.80 -7.52
N THR A 239 -4.55 11.36 -6.37
CA THR A 239 -5.36 12.58 -6.29
C THR A 239 -4.57 13.69 -5.60
N ILE A 240 -4.72 14.92 -6.09
CA ILE A 240 -4.17 16.13 -5.47
C ILE A 240 -5.33 17.08 -5.24
N ASP A 241 -5.67 17.35 -3.99
CA ASP A 241 -6.85 18.15 -3.60
C ASP A 241 -8.15 17.69 -4.29
N GLY A 242 -8.27 16.35 -4.52
CA GLY A 242 -9.43 15.72 -5.15
C GLY A 242 -9.39 15.64 -6.69
N GLU A 243 -8.39 16.19 -7.36
CA GLU A 243 -8.18 16.01 -8.80
C GLU A 243 -7.39 14.72 -9.05
N GLU A 244 -8.01 13.76 -9.76
CA GLU A 244 -7.43 12.45 -10.03
C GLU A 244 -6.57 12.44 -11.30
N SER A 245 -5.49 11.67 -11.24
CA SER A 245 -4.59 11.38 -12.36
C SER A 245 -4.10 9.94 -12.28
N VAL A 246 -3.76 9.36 -13.44
CA VAL A 246 -3.24 7.98 -13.54
C VAL A 246 -1.96 8.00 -14.36
N ARG A 247 -0.97 7.24 -13.90
CA ARG A 247 0.25 6.94 -14.67
C ARG A 247 0.51 5.43 -14.66
N VAL A 248 0.98 4.91 -15.80
CA VAL A 248 1.39 3.51 -15.94
C VAL A 248 2.87 3.49 -16.31
N PHE A 249 3.63 2.71 -15.57
CA PHE A 249 5.06 2.51 -15.77
C PHE A 249 5.28 1.06 -16.22
N PRO A 250 5.57 0.81 -17.51
CA PRO A 250 6.04 -0.50 -17.95
C PRO A 250 7.30 -0.88 -17.17
N ASN A 251 7.40 -2.13 -16.72
CA ASN A 251 8.54 -2.58 -15.92
C ASN A 251 9.66 -3.14 -16.83
N GLU A 252 9.83 -2.53 -17.98
CA GLU A 252 10.88 -2.81 -18.95
C GLU A 252 11.28 -1.52 -19.67
N ARG A 253 12.54 -1.43 -20.08
CA ARG A 253 13.00 -0.36 -20.98
C ARG A 253 12.52 -0.63 -22.39
N ASP A 254 12.17 0.42 -23.09
CA ASP A 254 12.18 0.39 -24.55
C ASP A 254 13.65 0.25 -25.02
N GLU A 255 13.93 -0.76 -25.86
CA GLU A 255 15.25 -1.00 -26.44
C GLU A 255 15.65 0.12 -27.45
#